data_a3ff15c6e9ff32e959d100d927dd4c21
#
_entry.id   a3ff15c6e9ff32e959d100d927dd4c21
#
_cell.length_a   1.000
_cell.length_b   1.000
_cell.length_c   1.000
_cell.angle_alpha   90.00
_cell.angle_beta   90.00
_cell.angle_gamma   90.00
#
_symmetry.space_group_name_H-M   'P 1'
#
loop_
_entity.id
_entity.type
_entity.pdbx_description
1 polymer ?
#
loop_
_entity_poly.entity_id
_entity_poly.type
_entity_poly.pdbx_seq_one_letter_code
_entity_poly.pdbx_strand_id
1 'polypeptide(L)'
;MAENRGSRAPPLVGNHPQGEEFMVNTRDEVLHVRTFVPEDPQEIKALVYFQHGYGGHISADAKIRLGNAMPPVGIAMAMLDLPGHGYSEGERAYIEKYSHWIDDMFQFMEAIAGGGFKSSSEGKFALSKGQLERLKTVPIFIAGESLGGGLALYAGLTLYDRQHALLPRFKGACLSAPAIQGNPPPKPVVFLLRHLVAPLVPRGQIPNVLESVKNPMKVWKTELDRGKAEQDEWGKPGGLGWGHNMRWNMAMNMMDMIEVVYSRLMDVKFPFHVMQDPEDAIVQFAPVLELMEKAATPKDDPRARELKRMDGMLHDIFTNCPDLAIGYLTDWILYQTERA
;
A
#
# COMPACT_ATOMS: atom_id res chain seq x y z
N MET A 1 33.40 19.20 6.48
CA MET A 1 32.33 18.75 5.57
C MET A 1 31.30 18.06 6.44
N ALA A 2 30.18 18.74 6.75
CA ALA A 2 29.09 18.16 7.51
C ALA A 2 28.40 17.12 6.61
N GLU A 3 28.49 15.85 6.98
CA GLU A 3 27.67 14.80 6.39
C GLU A 3 26.20 15.21 6.53
N ASN A 4 25.58 15.48 5.41
CA ASN A 4 24.14 15.67 5.30
C ASN A 4 23.51 14.27 5.53
N ARG A 5 23.40 13.86 6.80
CA ARG A 5 22.68 12.65 7.19
C ARG A 5 21.24 12.89 6.77
N GLY A 6 20.86 12.27 5.66
CA GLY A 6 19.49 12.28 5.17
C GLY A 6 18.52 12.08 6.33
N SER A 7 17.44 12.83 6.32
CA SER A 7 16.42 12.82 7.35
C SER A 7 15.90 11.40 7.60
N ARG A 8 16.48 10.71 8.57
CA ARG A 8 15.89 9.48 9.12
C ARG A 8 14.61 9.86 9.85
N ALA A 9 13.64 8.99 9.81
CA ALA A 9 12.59 9.04 10.81
C ALA A 9 13.27 9.16 12.20
N PRO A 10 12.73 9.95 13.13
CA PRO A 10 13.30 10.02 14.45
C PRO A 10 13.50 8.59 14.97
N PRO A 11 14.67 8.28 15.59
CA PRO A 11 14.91 6.97 16.12
C PRO A 11 13.76 6.64 17.09
N LEU A 12 13.04 5.59 16.82
CA LEU A 12 11.88 5.16 17.60
C LEU A 12 12.31 4.52 18.95
N VAL A 13 13.59 4.52 19.27
CA VAL A 13 14.11 4.03 20.54
C VAL A 13 13.72 5.02 21.64
N GLY A 14 12.58 4.78 22.28
CA GLY A 14 12.16 5.45 23.51
C GLY A 14 11.06 6.50 23.41
N ASN A 15 10.60 6.92 22.23
CA ASN A 15 9.54 7.92 22.06
C ASN A 15 8.51 7.51 21.00
N HIS A 16 7.96 6.30 21.12
CA HIS A 16 6.81 5.94 20.30
C HIS A 16 5.57 6.75 20.72
N PRO A 17 4.76 7.23 19.78
CA PRO A 17 3.46 7.79 20.12
C PRO A 17 2.68 6.73 20.93
N GLN A 18 2.08 7.13 22.05
CA GLN A 18 1.31 6.20 22.87
C GLN A 18 0.20 5.54 22.04
N GLY A 19 0.10 4.22 22.09
CA GLY A 19 -0.92 3.45 21.40
C GLY A 19 -0.57 3.00 19.98
N GLU A 20 0.61 3.30 19.47
CA GLU A 20 1.08 2.80 18.17
C GLU A 20 1.87 1.50 18.32
N GLU A 21 1.74 0.61 17.34
CA GLU A 21 2.39 -0.69 17.31
C GLU A 21 3.49 -0.73 16.25
N PHE A 22 4.54 -1.50 16.54
CA PHE A 22 5.72 -1.61 15.68
C PHE A 22 6.17 -3.04 15.54
N MET A 23 6.72 -3.37 14.38
CA MET A 23 7.43 -4.63 14.15
C MET A 23 8.88 -4.36 13.76
N VAL A 24 9.76 -5.33 14.01
CA VAL A 24 11.12 -5.31 13.47
C VAL A 24 11.18 -6.22 12.26
N ASN A 25 11.64 -5.69 11.13
CA ASN A 25 11.79 -6.48 9.92
C ASN A 25 13.12 -7.27 9.92
N THR A 26 13.34 -8.09 8.90
CA THR A 26 14.57 -8.91 8.76
C THR A 26 15.84 -8.10 8.52
N ARG A 27 15.74 -6.79 8.31
CA ARG A 27 16.86 -5.86 8.18
C ARG A 27 17.10 -5.01 9.43
N ASP A 28 16.50 -5.42 10.57
CA ASP A 28 16.55 -4.71 11.84
C ASP A 28 15.98 -3.28 11.80
N GLU A 29 15.07 -2.99 10.86
CA GLU A 29 14.33 -1.73 10.81
C GLU A 29 13.02 -1.85 11.58
N VAL A 30 12.69 -0.83 12.37
CA VAL A 30 11.42 -0.74 13.11
C VAL A 30 10.35 -0.17 12.19
N LEU A 31 9.33 -0.95 11.89
CA LEU A 31 8.22 -0.58 11.01
C LEU A 31 6.94 -0.37 11.81
N HIS A 32 6.27 0.73 11.56
CA HIS A 32 4.98 1.04 12.16
C HIS A 32 3.86 0.24 11.53
N VAL A 33 3.01 -0.33 12.38
CA VAL A 33 1.86 -1.14 11.95
C VAL A 33 0.61 -0.76 12.71
N ARG A 34 -0.56 -1.04 12.13
CA ARG A 34 -1.86 -0.90 12.79
C ARG A 34 -2.76 -2.07 12.48
N THR A 35 -3.57 -2.44 13.46
CA THR A 35 -4.61 -3.44 13.30
C THR A 35 -5.96 -2.91 13.75
N PHE A 36 -7.00 -3.25 13.00
CA PHE A 36 -8.39 -2.98 13.30
C PHE A 36 -9.11 -4.32 13.23
N VAL A 37 -9.57 -4.83 14.38
CA VAL A 37 -10.08 -6.20 14.47
C VAL A 37 -11.39 -6.20 15.28
N PRO A 38 -12.43 -6.94 14.86
CA PRO A 38 -13.64 -7.11 15.66
C PRO A 38 -13.31 -7.56 17.10
N GLU A 39 -14.02 -7.02 18.08
CA GLU A 39 -13.79 -7.37 19.50
C GLU A 39 -14.11 -8.83 19.77
N ASP A 40 -15.22 -9.33 19.23
CA ASP A 40 -15.55 -10.76 19.29
C ASP A 40 -14.81 -11.52 18.18
N PRO A 41 -13.94 -12.48 18.54
CA PRO A 41 -13.26 -13.31 17.55
C PRO A 41 -14.20 -14.08 16.62
N GLN A 42 -15.42 -14.39 17.05
CA GLN A 42 -16.38 -15.12 16.21
C GLN A 42 -16.94 -14.26 15.06
N GLU A 43 -16.90 -12.96 15.20
CA GLU A 43 -17.32 -12.03 14.15
C GLU A 43 -16.28 -11.87 13.04
N ILE A 44 -15.02 -12.29 13.24
CA ILE A 44 -13.99 -12.17 12.23
C ILE A 44 -14.27 -13.14 11.07
N LYS A 45 -14.60 -12.59 9.90
CA LYS A 45 -14.93 -13.31 8.67
C LYS A 45 -13.76 -13.34 7.69
N ALA A 46 -12.96 -12.27 7.65
CA ALA A 46 -11.84 -12.10 6.72
C ALA A 46 -10.72 -11.27 7.35
N LEU A 47 -9.50 -11.43 6.83
CA LEU A 47 -8.34 -10.59 7.11
C LEU A 47 -7.93 -9.85 5.85
N VAL A 48 -7.83 -8.52 5.92
CA VAL A 48 -7.31 -7.67 4.86
C VAL A 48 -5.97 -7.09 5.27
N TYR A 49 -4.96 -7.31 4.47
CA TYR A 49 -3.73 -6.53 4.54
C TYR A 49 -3.84 -5.33 3.61
N PHE A 50 -3.64 -4.12 4.11
CA PHE A 50 -3.73 -2.89 3.31
C PHE A 50 -2.40 -2.14 3.26
N GLN A 51 -2.00 -1.74 2.05
CA GLN A 51 -0.79 -0.97 1.79
C GLN A 51 -1.10 0.42 1.25
N HIS A 52 -0.53 1.46 1.89
CA HIS A 52 -0.63 2.85 1.44
C HIS A 52 0.19 3.13 0.18
N GLY A 53 -0.10 4.27 -0.48
CA GLY A 53 0.63 4.75 -1.66
C GLY A 53 1.96 5.44 -1.35
N TYR A 54 2.73 5.76 -2.39
CA TYR A 54 3.98 6.51 -2.26
C TYR A 54 3.76 7.86 -1.56
N GLY A 55 4.63 8.16 -0.63
CA GLY A 55 4.60 9.42 0.13
C GLY A 55 3.49 9.52 1.19
N GLY A 56 2.57 8.54 1.23
CA GLY A 56 1.52 8.45 2.25
C GLY A 56 1.95 7.65 3.49
N HIS A 57 0.99 7.45 4.41
CA HIS A 57 1.18 6.65 5.63
C HIS A 57 -0.15 6.18 6.21
N ILE A 58 -0.10 5.19 7.11
CA ILE A 58 -1.30 4.57 7.69
C ILE A 58 -1.97 5.39 8.81
N SER A 59 -1.34 6.49 9.25
CA SER A 59 -1.90 7.41 10.24
C SER A 59 -2.73 8.55 9.64
N ALA A 60 -2.84 8.64 8.30
CA ALA A 60 -3.68 9.62 7.62
C ALA A 60 -5.17 9.40 7.94
N ASP A 61 -5.95 10.48 8.05
CA ASP A 61 -7.39 10.45 8.40
C ASP A 61 -8.18 9.42 7.57
N ALA A 62 -7.93 9.38 6.26
CA ALA A 62 -8.61 8.44 5.35
C ALA A 62 -8.31 6.98 5.69
N LYS A 63 -7.07 6.67 6.11
CA LYS A 63 -6.65 5.31 6.47
C LYS A 63 -7.21 4.89 7.82
N ILE A 64 -7.26 5.82 8.78
CA ILE A 64 -7.92 5.61 10.08
C ILE A 64 -9.43 5.38 9.88
N ARG A 65 -10.07 6.18 9.02
CA ARG A 65 -11.48 5.99 8.68
C ARG A 65 -11.74 4.63 8.03
N LEU A 66 -10.90 4.26 7.04
CA LEU A 66 -10.95 2.95 6.40
C LEU A 66 -10.83 1.82 7.43
N GLY A 67 -9.80 1.86 8.28
CA GLY A 67 -9.56 0.84 9.30
C GLY A 67 -10.72 0.70 10.28
N ASN A 68 -11.25 1.81 10.80
CA ASN A 68 -12.36 1.82 11.74
C ASN A 68 -13.69 1.30 11.14
N ALA A 69 -13.86 1.36 9.83
CA ALA A 69 -15.05 0.86 9.14
C ALA A 69 -15.06 -0.66 8.96
N MET A 70 -13.93 -1.34 9.13
CA MET A 70 -13.79 -2.79 8.86
C MET A 70 -14.37 -3.68 9.96
N PRO A 71 -14.05 -3.47 11.27
CA PRO A 71 -14.53 -4.36 12.35
C PRO A 71 -16.05 -4.50 12.42
N PRO A 72 -16.85 -3.42 12.25
CA PRO A 72 -18.33 -3.53 12.34
C PRO A 72 -18.96 -4.46 11.28
N VAL A 73 -18.25 -4.75 10.18
CA VAL A 73 -18.73 -5.68 9.14
C VAL A 73 -18.05 -7.06 9.21
N GLY A 74 -17.24 -7.29 10.24
CA GLY A 74 -16.56 -8.57 10.47
C GLY A 74 -15.24 -8.71 9.71
N ILE A 75 -14.65 -7.63 9.25
CA ILE A 75 -13.36 -7.64 8.55
C ILE A 75 -12.27 -7.17 9.52
N ALA A 76 -11.25 -8.00 9.71
CA ALA A 76 -10.00 -7.57 10.33
C ALA A 76 -9.12 -6.89 9.28
N MET A 77 -8.51 -5.75 9.62
CA MET A 77 -7.59 -5.05 8.73
C MET A 77 -6.24 -4.82 9.42
N ALA A 78 -5.17 -5.11 8.70
CA ALA A 78 -3.80 -4.88 9.10
C ALA A 78 -3.10 -3.96 8.09
N MET A 79 -2.42 -2.94 8.59
CA MET A 79 -1.77 -1.90 7.78
C MET A 79 -0.30 -1.74 8.20
N LEU A 80 0.57 -1.42 7.25
CA LEU A 80 2.00 -1.21 7.46
C LEU A 80 2.43 0.13 6.84
N ASP A 81 3.18 0.95 7.57
CA ASP A 81 3.98 2.03 6.97
C ASP A 81 5.21 1.43 6.30
N LEU A 82 5.36 1.63 4.99
CA LEU A 82 6.56 1.22 4.26
C LEU A 82 7.83 1.82 4.86
N PRO A 83 9.00 1.18 4.75
CA PRO A 83 10.27 1.77 5.15
C PRO A 83 10.41 3.20 4.63
N GLY A 84 10.85 4.11 5.49
CA GLY A 84 10.99 5.53 5.14
C GLY A 84 9.68 6.32 4.97
N HIS A 85 8.53 5.76 5.41
CA HIS A 85 7.23 6.42 5.40
C HIS A 85 6.61 6.45 6.81
N GLY A 86 5.70 7.38 7.04
CA GLY A 86 4.96 7.48 8.30
C GLY A 86 5.87 7.46 9.52
N TYR A 87 5.59 6.57 10.46
CA TYR A 87 6.43 6.36 11.65
C TYR A 87 7.45 5.23 11.48
N SER A 88 7.51 4.54 10.31
CA SER A 88 8.53 3.54 10.05
C SER A 88 9.92 4.14 9.93
N GLU A 89 10.92 3.40 10.42
CA GLU A 89 12.33 3.70 10.20
C GLU A 89 12.70 3.60 8.72
N GLY A 90 13.93 3.98 8.43
CA GLY A 90 14.46 4.06 7.09
C GLY A 90 14.63 5.50 6.63
N GLU A 91 15.34 5.69 5.54
CA GLU A 91 15.53 7.00 4.94
C GLU A 91 14.24 7.45 4.23
N ARG A 92 13.80 8.69 4.51
CA ARG A 92 12.53 9.21 3.98
C ARG A 92 12.43 9.12 2.46
N ALA A 93 11.32 8.49 2.02
CA ALA A 93 11.00 8.28 0.61
C ALA A 93 12.16 7.68 -0.18
N TYR A 94 12.86 6.73 0.42
CA TYR A 94 13.98 5.99 -0.17
C TYR A 94 13.81 4.50 0.10
N ILE A 95 14.14 3.68 -0.87
CA ILE A 95 14.24 2.23 -0.73
C ILE A 95 15.43 1.73 -1.52
N GLU A 96 16.21 0.84 -0.97
CA GLU A 96 17.37 0.31 -1.65
C GLU A 96 16.98 -0.59 -2.83
N LYS A 97 15.99 -1.48 -2.61
CA LYS A 97 15.44 -2.40 -3.61
C LYS A 97 13.94 -2.53 -3.43
N TYR A 98 13.18 -2.52 -4.51
CA TYR A 98 11.72 -2.69 -4.45
C TYR A 98 11.27 -4.04 -3.85
N SER A 99 12.12 -5.07 -3.93
CA SER A 99 11.85 -6.37 -3.29
C SER A 99 11.70 -6.26 -1.77
N HIS A 100 12.35 -5.28 -1.13
CA HIS A 100 12.24 -5.06 0.32
C HIS A 100 10.81 -4.72 0.74
N TRP A 101 10.04 -3.99 -0.10
CA TRP A 101 8.61 -3.72 0.18
C TRP A 101 7.82 -5.02 0.27
N ILE A 102 8.05 -5.93 -0.66
CA ILE A 102 7.35 -7.22 -0.70
C ILE A 102 7.77 -8.12 0.48
N ASP A 103 9.06 -8.14 0.80
CA ASP A 103 9.56 -8.95 1.93
C ASP A 103 8.98 -8.45 3.26
N ASP A 104 8.89 -7.13 3.48
CA ASP A 104 8.27 -6.55 4.67
C ASP A 104 6.76 -6.83 4.73
N MET A 105 6.05 -6.69 3.60
CA MET A 105 4.64 -7.04 3.49
C MET A 105 4.41 -8.50 3.87
N PHE A 106 5.19 -9.44 3.32
CA PHE A 106 5.06 -10.86 3.64
C PHE A 106 5.37 -11.15 5.10
N GLN A 107 6.44 -10.59 5.64
CA GLN A 107 6.79 -10.76 7.05
C GLN A 107 5.63 -10.32 7.97
N PHE A 108 5.01 -9.18 7.67
CA PHE A 108 3.86 -8.69 8.44
C PHE A 108 2.63 -9.57 8.25
N MET A 109 2.30 -9.95 7.02
CA MET A 109 1.17 -10.84 6.72
C MET A 109 1.32 -12.19 7.42
N GLU A 110 2.51 -12.78 7.39
CA GLU A 110 2.83 -14.04 8.08
C GLU A 110 2.69 -13.91 9.59
N ALA A 111 3.19 -12.82 10.17
CA ALA A 111 3.09 -12.56 11.60
C ALA A 111 1.63 -12.47 12.06
N ILE A 112 0.80 -11.70 11.34
CA ILE A 112 -0.62 -11.54 11.67
C ILE A 112 -1.39 -12.84 11.42
N ALA A 113 -1.26 -13.43 10.23
CA ALA A 113 -1.99 -14.63 9.85
C ALA A 113 -1.51 -15.89 10.57
N GLY A 114 -0.29 -15.90 11.10
CA GLY A 114 0.30 -16.97 11.88
C GLY A 114 0.16 -16.80 13.40
N GLY A 115 -0.31 -15.65 13.88
CA GLY A 115 -0.46 -15.34 15.30
C GLY A 115 0.87 -15.20 16.06
N GLY A 116 1.95 -14.91 15.34
CA GLY A 116 3.32 -14.85 15.86
C GLY A 116 3.96 -13.46 15.85
N PHE A 117 3.17 -12.40 15.79
CA PHE A 117 3.69 -11.04 15.77
C PHE A 117 4.41 -10.69 17.07
N LYS A 118 5.63 -10.14 16.96
CA LYS A 118 6.38 -9.58 18.08
C LYS A 118 6.54 -8.07 17.82
N SER A 119 5.85 -7.26 18.61
CA SER A 119 6.06 -5.83 18.63
C SER A 119 7.41 -5.47 19.26
N SER A 120 8.04 -4.41 18.80
CA SER A 120 9.24 -3.83 19.41
C SER A 120 8.92 -3.03 20.69
N SER A 121 7.67 -2.61 20.85
CA SER A 121 7.18 -2.03 22.11
C SER A 121 6.92 -3.14 23.11
N GLU A 122 7.27 -2.96 24.39
CA GLU A 122 7.03 -3.92 25.49
C GLU A 122 5.55 -4.22 25.74
N GLY A 123 4.70 -3.71 24.90
CA GLY A 123 3.33 -3.72 25.29
C GLY A 123 2.44 -4.27 24.29
N LYS A 124 2.18 -4.98 23.80
CA LYS A 124 0.80 -5.35 23.44
C LYS A 124 0.46 -5.04 21.99
N PHE A 125 0.78 -5.96 21.20
CA PHE A 125 -0.18 -6.27 20.16
C PHE A 125 -1.51 -6.50 20.88
N ALA A 126 -2.41 -5.58 20.74
CA ALA A 126 -3.66 -5.53 21.53
C ALA A 126 -4.65 -6.65 21.15
N LEU A 127 -4.24 -7.63 20.36
CA LEU A 127 -5.05 -8.75 19.93
C LEU A 127 -5.13 -9.82 21.04
N SER A 128 -6.35 -10.19 21.40
CA SER A 128 -6.60 -11.31 22.30
C SER A 128 -6.16 -12.64 21.68
N LYS A 129 -5.90 -13.63 22.52
CA LYS A 129 -5.57 -15.00 22.06
C LYS A 129 -6.65 -15.54 21.11
N GLY A 130 -7.94 -15.27 21.39
CA GLY A 130 -9.05 -15.70 20.54
C GLY A 130 -9.00 -15.06 19.15
N GLN A 131 -8.72 -13.75 19.07
CA GLN A 131 -8.54 -13.06 17.79
C GLN A 131 -7.37 -13.63 17.00
N LEU A 132 -6.21 -13.83 17.64
CA LEU A 132 -5.04 -14.43 16.99
C LEU A 132 -5.33 -15.83 16.43
N GLU A 133 -6.00 -16.69 17.20
CA GLU A 133 -6.37 -18.04 16.71
C GLU A 133 -7.36 -17.94 15.54
N ARG A 134 -8.32 -17.03 15.60
CA ARG A 134 -9.28 -16.86 14.50
C ARG A 134 -8.62 -16.33 13.22
N LEU A 135 -7.68 -15.38 13.34
CA LEU A 135 -6.94 -14.83 12.21
C LEU A 135 -6.10 -15.89 11.46
N LYS A 136 -5.76 -17.03 12.09
CA LYS A 136 -5.07 -18.14 11.42
C LYS A 136 -5.94 -18.91 10.42
N THR A 137 -7.24 -18.75 10.47
CA THR A 137 -8.18 -19.62 9.74
C THR A 137 -9.02 -18.90 8.69
N VAL A 138 -9.19 -17.58 8.80
CA VAL A 138 -10.06 -16.81 7.90
C VAL A 138 -9.41 -16.57 6.53
N PRO A 139 -10.20 -16.33 5.47
CA PRO A 139 -9.74 -15.87 4.18
C PRO A 139 -8.89 -14.60 4.28
N ILE A 140 -7.90 -14.47 3.38
CA ILE A 140 -6.98 -13.34 3.33
C ILE A 140 -7.17 -12.57 2.02
N PHE A 141 -7.19 -11.24 2.12
CA PHE A 141 -7.18 -10.33 0.99
C PHE A 141 -6.00 -9.38 1.11
N ILE A 142 -5.48 -8.93 -0.03
CA ILE A 142 -4.45 -7.89 -0.08
C ILE A 142 -5.05 -6.67 -0.75
N ALA A 143 -5.02 -5.54 -0.08
CA ALA A 143 -5.54 -4.29 -0.60
C ALA A 143 -4.45 -3.21 -0.65
N GLY A 144 -4.63 -2.22 -1.51
CA GLY A 144 -3.71 -1.08 -1.52
C GLY A 144 -4.14 0.01 -2.49
N GLU A 145 -3.53 1.17 -2.31
CA GLU A 145 -3.77 2.34 -3.15
C GLU A 145 -2.50 2.79 -3.87
N SER A 146 -2.61 3.29 -5.09
CA SER A 146 -1.49 3.84 -5.87
C SER A 146 -0.33 2.85 -5.94
N LEU A 147 0.87 3.21 -5.45
CA LEU A 147 2.00 2.27 -5.28
C LEU A 147 1.57 1.02 -4.50
N GLY A 148 0.84 1.19 -3.39
CA GLY A 148 0.33 0.07 -2.59
C GLY A 148 -0.62 -0.84 -3.37
N GLY A 149 -1.39 -0.31 -4.33
CA GLY A 149 -2.21 -1.09 -5.25
C GLY A 149 -1.36 -1.92 -6.21
N GLY A 150 -0.28 -1.36 -6.75
CA GLY A 150 0.72 -2.10 -7.53
C GLY A 150 1.40 -3.19 -6.71
N LEU A 151 1.77 -2.87 -5.46
CA LEU A 151 2.37 -3.83 -4.53
C LEU A 151 1.39 -4.95 -4.15
N ALA A 152 0.09 -4.65 -3.97
CA ALA A 152 -0.92 -5.66 -3.70
C ALA A 152 -1.05 -6.68 -4.85
N LEU A 153 -1.01 -6.18 -6.09
CA LEU A 153 -1.01 -7.04 -7.29
C LEU A 153 0.27 -7.87 -7.37
N TYR A 154 1.43 -7.26 -7.12
CA TYR A 154 2.73 -7.95 -7.10
C TYR A 154 2.81 -8.99 -5.97
N ALA A 155 2.28 -8.69 -4.78
CA ALA A 155 2.20 -9.65 -3.68
C ALA A 155 1.33 -10.85 -4.04
N GLY A 156 0.17 -10.62 -4.67
CA GLY A 156 -0.68 -11.70 -5.18
C GLY A 156 0.07 -12.61 -6.16
N LEU A 157 0.77 -12.05 -7.15
CA LEU A 157 1.63 -12.83 -8.07
C LEU A 157 2.71 -13.61 -7.32
N THR A 158 3.36 -12.98 -6.34
CA THR A 158 4.43 -13.59 -5.55
C THR A 158 3.93 -14.75 -4.68
N LEU A 159 2.70 -14.70 -4.15
CA LEU A 159 2.09 -15.83 -3.44
C LEU A 159 2.02 -17.07 -4.33
N TYR A 160 1.65 -16.91 -5.61
CA TYR A 160 1.61 -18.00 -6.57
C TYR A 160 3.00 -18.49 -6.96
N ASP A 161 3.96 -17.59 -7.22
CA ASP A 161 5.33 -17.94 -7.61
C ASP A 161 6.04 -18.77 -6.53
N ARG A 162 5.90 -18.33 -5.28
CA ARG A 162 6.55 -18.96 -4.12
C ARG A 162 5.78 -20.18 -3.60
N GLN A 163 4.59 -20.50 -4.14
CA GLN A 163 3.68 -21.49 -3.55
C GLN A 163 3.55 -21.24 -2.04
N HIS A 164 3.31 -20.00 -1.69
CA HIS A 164 3.43 -19.51 -0.33
C HIS A 164 2.40 -20.16 0.62
N ALA A 165 2.74 -20.35 1.89
CA ALA A 165 1.87 -20.98 2.88
C ALA A 165 0.50 -20.29 3.06
N LEU A 166 0.43 -18.99 2.79
CA LEU A 166 -0.82 -18.21 2.83
C LEU A 166 -1.69 -18.37 1.57
N LEU A 167 -1.16 -18.94 0.47
CA LEU A 167 -1.86 -19.07 -0.80
C LEU A 167 -3.23 -19.77 -0.71
N PRO A 168 -3.42 -20.86 0.04
CA PRO A 168 -4.74 -21.51 0.16
C PRO A 168 -5.83 -20.60 0.76
N ARG A 169 -5.42 -19.63 1.56
CA ARG A 169 -6.30 -18.66 2.22
C ARG A 169 -6.46 -17.36 1.45
N PHE A 170 -5.57 -17.08 0.48
CA PHE A 170 -5.63 -15.88 -0.33
C PHE A 170 -6.81 -15.94 -1.31
N LYS A 171 -7.72 -14.98 -1.22
CA LYS A 171 -8.97 -14.95 -1.99
C LYS A 171 -9.06 -13.79 -2.97
N GLY A 172 -8.09 -12.89 -2.97
CA GLY A 172 -7.99 -11.86 -3.99
C GLY A 172 -7.40 -10.54 -3.54
N ALA A 173 -7.33 -9.59 -4.48
CA ALA A 173 -6.74 -8.28 -4.29
C ALA A 173 -7.74 -7.13 -4.54
N CYS A 174 -7.67 -6.08 -3.70
CA CYS A 174 -8.46 -4.86 -3.86
C CYS A 174 -7.53 -3.69 -4.16
N LEU A 175 -7.72 -3.08 -5.32
CA LEU A 175 -6.81 -2.11 -5.91
C LEU A 175 -7.50 -0.75 -6.04
N SER A 176 -6.98 0.27 -5.38
CA SER A 176 -7.46 1.66 -5.53
C SER A 176 -6.44 2.45 -6.33
N ALA A 177 -6.83 2.98 -7.49
CA ALA A 177 -5.96 3.72 -8.39
C ALA A 177 -4.54 3.10 -8.52
N PRO A 178 -4.43 1.79 -8.89
CA PRO A 178 -3.21 1.03 -8.75
C PRO A 178 -2.11 1.48 -9.72
N ALA A 179 -0.88 1.57 -9.25
CA ALA A 179 0.30 1.83 -10.08
C ALA A 179 0.69 0.55 -10.86
N ILE A 180 -0.03 0.27 -11.95
CA ILE A 180 0.21 -0.89 -12.84
C ILE A 180 1.18 -0.51 -13.97
N GLN A 181 1.08 0.71 -14.48
CA GLN A 181 1.98 1.24 -15.50
C GLN A 181 2.23 2.72 -15.22
N GLY A 182 3.49 3.11 -15.33
CA GLY A 182 3.91 4.50 -15.30
C GLY A 182 3.87 5.15 -16.69
N ASN A 183 4.20 6.44 -16.71
CA ASN A 183 4.45 7.17 -17.96
C ASN A 183 5.94 7.55 -18.02
N PRO A 184 6.84 6.56 -18.24
CA PRO A 184 8.27 6.79 -18.21
C PRO A 184 8.71 7.64 -19.40
N PRO A 185 9.82 8.38 -19.24
CA PRO A 185 10.51 9.00 -20.38
C PRO A 185 10.88 7.97 -21.45
N PRO A 186 11.28 8.41 -22.67
CA PRO A 186 11.77 7.50 -23.70
C PRO A 186 12.89 6.57 -23.20
N LYS A 187 12.90 5.33 -23.68
CA LYS A 187 13.84 4.28 -23.23
C LYS A 187 15.31 4.71 -23.11
N PRO A 188 15.90 5.49 -24.07
CA PRO A 188 17.29 5.95 -23.92
C PRO A 188 17.49 6.87 -22.71
N VAL A 189 16.49 7.71 -22.39
CA VAL A 189 16.51 8.59 -21.23
C VAL A 189 16.42 7.78 -19.95
N VAL A 190 15.51 6.82 -19.89
CA VAL A 190 15.39 5.89 -18.74
C VAL A 190 16.70 5.14 -18.51
N PHE A 191 17.35 4.67 -19.58
CA PHE A 191 18.65 4.01 -19.50
C PHE A 191 19.71 4.92 -18.88
N LEU A 192 19.80 6.17 -19.32
CA LEU A 192 20.75 7.16 -18.77
C LEU A 192 20.43 7.45 -17.28
N LEU A 193 19.17 7.66 -16.95
CA LEU A 193 18.74 7.93 -15.58
C LEU A 193 19.07 6.75 -14.65
N ARG A 194 18.82 5.53 -15.10
CA ARG A 194 19.04 4.29 -14.33
C ARG A 194 20.52 3.99 -14.10
N HIS A 195 21.36 4.14 -15.13
CA HIS A 195 22.74 3.67 -15.08
C HIS A 195 23.75 4.77 -14.75
N LEU A 196 23.37 6.05 -14.85
CA LEU A 196 24.27 7.15 -14.56
C LEU A 196 23.74 8.07 -13.46
N VAL A 197 22.52 8.60 -13.57
CA VAL A 197 22.01 9.62 -12.63
C VAL A 197 21.68 8.98 -11.28
N ALA A 198 20.83 7.97 -11.25
CA ALA A 198 20.37 7.36 -10.00
C ALA A 198 21.50 6.76 -9.16
N PRO A 199 22.52 6.07 -9.73
CA PRO A 199 23.66 5.59 -8.95
C PRO A 199 24.55 6.69 -8.37
N LEU A 200 24.69 7.83 -9.07
CA LEU A 200 25.52 8.94 -8.62
C LEU A 200 24.83 9.82 -7.56
N VAL A 201 23.52 10.00 -7.67
CA VAL A 201 22.75 10.86 -6.78
C VAL A 201 21.44 10.16 -6.30
N PRO A 202 21.52 8.95 -5.73
CA PRO A 202 20.35 8.12 -5.43
C PRO A 202 19.36 8.80 -4.49
N ARG A 203 19.87 9.65 -3.58
CA ARG A 203 19.10 10.41 -2.59
C ARG A 203 18.63 11.77 -3.10
N GLY A 204 19.14 12.21 -4.26
CA GLY A 204 18.74 13.47 -4.89
C GLY A 204 17.27 13.42 -5.31
N GLN A 205 16.60 14.56 -5.22
CA GLN A 205 15.23 14.70 -5.69
C GLN A 205 15.19 14.98 -7.19
N ILE A 206 14.18 14.46 -7.87
CA ILE A 206 13.90 14.77 -9.29
C ILE A 206 13.54 16.25 -9.40
N PRO A 207 14.15 17.01 -10.32
CA PRO A 207 13.81 18.43 -10.49
C PRO A 207 12.34 18.61 -10.89
N ASN A 208 11.70 19.69 -10.38
CA ASN A 208 10.29 20.03 -10.66
C ASN A 208 9.93 20.03 -12.15
N VAL A 209 10.87 20.40 -13.03
CA VAL A 209 10.66 20.43 -14.48
C VAL A 209 10.42 19.03 -15.07
N LEU A 210 10.88 17.99 -14.38
CA LEU A 210 10.75 16.60 -14.81
C LEU A 210 9.64 15.84 -14.03
N GLU A 211 9.16 16.40 -12.93
CA GLU A 211 8.15 15.78 -12.07
C GLU A 211 6.79 16.47 -12.22
N SER A 212 5.95 15.93 -13.10
CA SER A 212 4.60 16.46 -13.35
C SER A 212 3.57 16.03 -12.30
N VAL A 213 3.96 15.14 -11.37
CA VAL A 213 3.06 14.42 -10.46
C VAL A 213 2.59 15.27 -9.27
N LYS A 214 3.32 16.35 -8.95
CA LYS A 214 3.11 17.15 -7.74
C LYS A 214 2.06 18.25 -7.89
N ASN A 215 0.88 17.91 -8.41
CA ASN A 215 -0.23 18.86 -8.39
C ASN A 215 -1.32 18.37 -7.42
N PRO A 216 -1.46 18.99 -6.21
CA PRO A 216 -2.47 18.59 -5.23
C PRO A 216 -3.90 18.58 -5.79
N MET A 217 -4.19 19.45 -6.78
CA MET A 217 -5.50 19.50 -7.44
C MET A 217 -5.81 18.25 -8.29
N LYS A 218 -4.80 17.45 -8.65
CA LYS A 218 -4.99 16.18 -9.34
C LYS A 218 -5.22 15.01 -8.39
N VAL A 219 -4.99 15.22 -7.10
CA VAL A 219 -5.08 14.18 -6.06
C VAL A 219 -6.31 14.38 -5.19
N TRP A 220 -6.56 15.60 -4.71
CA TRP A 220 -7.62 15.92 -3.76
C TRP A 220 -8.61 16.94 -4.29
N LYS A 221 -9.90 16.64 -4.14
CA LYS A 221 -11.00 17.50 -4.64
C LYS A 221 -11.16 18.77 -3.83
N THR A 222 -11.07 18.68 -2.51
CA THR A 222 -11.40 19.82 -1.64
C THR A 222 -10.15 20.61 -1.23
N GLU A 223 -10.33 21.91 -0.96
CA GLU A 223 -9.27 22.74 -0.38
C GLU A 223 -8.87 22.26 1.01
N LEU A 224 -9.82 21.74 1.77
CA LEU A 224 -9.58 21.19 3.10
C LEU A 224 -8.60 20.01 3.03
N ASP A 225 -8.82 19.06 2.12
CA ASP A 225 -7.96 17.89 1.99
C ASP A 225 -6.58 18.25 1.45
N ARG A 226 -6.51 19.21 0.52
CA ARG A 226 -5.23 19.77 0.06
C ARG A 226 -4.47 20.45 1.19
N GLY A 227 -5.17 21.24 2.02
CA GLY A 227 -4.58 21.90 3.19
C GLY A 227 -4.09 20.92 4.25
N LYS A 228 -4.83 19.83 4.51
CA LYS A 228 -4.38 18.74 5.39
C LYS A 228 -3.12 18.08 4.87
N ALA A 229 -3.10 17.72 3.59
CA ALA A 229 -1.93 17.11 2.95
C ALA A 229 -0.70 18.02 2.99
N GLU A 230 -0.90 19.34 2.79
CA GLU A 230 0.17 20.32 2.93
C GLU A 230 0.68 20.42 4.38
N GLN A 231 -0.21 20.38 5.39
CA GLN A 231 0.19 20.39 6.80
C GLN A 231 0.93 19.12 7.21
N ASP A 232 0.56 17.98 6.61
CA ASP A 232 1.17 16.68 6.86
C ASP A 232 2.53 16.47 6.14
N GLU A 233 3.02 17.46 5.42
CA GLU A 233 4.29 17.38 4.69
C GLU A 233 5.48 17.19 5.65
N TRP A 234 6.35 16.25 5.32
CA TRP A 234 7.59 15.98 6.06
C TRP A 234 8.45 17.24 6.23
N GLY A 235 8.87 17.49 7.47
CA GLY A 235 9.59 18.71 7.87
C GLY A 235 8.70 19.77 8.49
N LYS A 236 7.37 19.64 8.39
CA LYS A 236 6.43 20.45 9.17
C LYS A 236 6.16 19.79 10.54
N PRO A 237 5.74 20.55 11.56
CA PRO A 237 5.42 19.98 12.86
C PRO A 237 4.35 18.89 12.78
N GLY A 238 4.71 17.66 13.15
CA GLY A 238 3.82 16.50 13.08
C GLY A 238 3.61 15.90 11.70
N GLY A 239 4.23 16.44 10.65
CA GLY A 239 4.09 15.94 9.28
C GLY A 239 4.76 14.59 9.08
N LEU A 240 4.04 13.64 8.48
CA LEU A 240 4.45 12.27 8.21
C LEU A 240 4.49 11.95 6.73
N GLY A 241 3.71 12.65 5.91
CA GLY A 241 3.65 12.53 4.46
C GLY A 241 4.91 13.08 3.79
N TRP A 242 5.36 12.45 2.70
CA TRP A 242 6.62 12.90 2.08
C TRP A 242 6.53 14.35 1.55
N GLY A 243 5.49 14.69 0.82
CA GLY A 243 5.23 16.06 0.34
C GLY A 243 6.28 16.67 -0.60
N HIS A 244 7.44 16.08 -0.80
CA HIS A 244 8.55 16.55 -1.63
C HIS A 244 8.65 15.78 -2.94
N ASN A 245 9.53 16.23 -3.85
CA ASN A 245 9.78 15.53 -5.10
C ASN A 245 10.36 14.14 -4.86
N MET A 246 10.03 13.21 -5.76
CA MET A 246 10.51 11.84 -5.67
C MET A 246 12.05 11.79 -5.76
N ARG A 247 12.66 10.89 -5.01
CA ARG A 247 14.09 10.63 -5.10
C ARG A 247 14.41 9.75 -6.31
N TRP A 248 15.59 9.90 -6.91
CA TRP A 248 15.99 9.14 -8.08
C TRP A 248 15.93 7.63 -7.85
N ASN A 249 16.49 7.14 -6.73
CA ASN A 249 16.43 5.72 -6.42
C ASN A 249 14.99 5.22 -6.26
N MET A 250 14.15 5.97 -5.56
CA MET A 250 12.74 5.64 -5.38
C MET A 250 12.03 5.51 -6.73
N ALA A 251 12.23 6.47 -7.64
CA ALA A 251 11.64 6.44 -8.98
C ALA A 251 12.07 5.19 -9.76
N MET A 252 13.35 4.84 -9.71
CA MET A 252 13.86 3.65 -10.42
C MET A 252 13.28 2.35 -9.84
N ASN A 253 13.22 2.22 -8.51
CA ASN A 253 12.63 1.06 -7.85
C ASN A 253 11.11 0.92 -8.14
N MET A 254 10.38 2.05 -8.15
CA MET A 254 8.97 2.05 -8.55
C MET A 254 8.79 1.62 -10.00
N MET A 255 9.61 2.14 -10.91
CA MET A 255 9.57 1.75 -12.32
C MET A 255 9.85 0.27 -12.51
N ASP A 256 10.85 -0.28 -11.82
CA ASP A 256 11.21 -1.69 -11.90
C ASP A 256 10.06 -2.58 -11.40
N MET A 257 9.45 -2.25 -10.27
CA MET A 257 8.30 -2.96 -9.74
C MET A 257 7.09 -2.89 -10.68
N ILE A 258 6.77 -1.70 -11.19
CA ILE A 258 5.67 -1.48 -12.13
C ILE A 258 5.91 -2.27 -13.45
N GLU A 259 7.13 -2.29 -13.97
CA GLU A 259 7.48 -3.06 -15.18
C GLU A 259 7.27 -4.56 -14.97
N VAL A 260 7.68 -5.09 -13.81
CA VAL A 260 7.42 -6.49 -13.45
C VAL A 260 5.92 -6.78 -13.39
N VAL A 261 5.15 -5.95 -12.70
CA VAL A 261 3.69 -6.13 -12.59
C VAL A 261 3.02 -6.08 -13.96
N TYR A 262 3.32 -5.03 -14.76
CA TYR A 262 2.70 -4.85 -16.07
C TYR A 262 3.03 -5.98 -17.05
N SER A 263 4.25 -6.49 -17.03
CA SER A 263 4.64 -7.62 -17.89
C SER A 263 3.93 -8.93 -17.55
N ARG A 264 3.29 -9.01 -16.37
CA ARG A 264 2.71 -10.23 -15.80
C ARG A 264 1.19 -10.17 -15.61
N LEU A 265 0.49 -9.26 -16.28
CA LEU A 265 -0.98 -9.17 -16.18
C LEU A 265 -1.68 -10.49 -16.53
N MET A 266 -1.13 -11.27 -17.46
CA MET A 266 -1.67 -12.59 -17.84
C MET A 266 -1.46 -13.68 -16.77
N ASP A 267 -0.58 -13.44 -15.79
CA ASP A 267 -0.32 -14.38 -14.70
C ASP A 267 -1.28 -14.19 -13.53
N VAL A 268 -2.09 -13.13 -13.54
CA VAL A 268 -3.06 -12.84 -12.48
C VAL A 268 -4.20 -13.86 -12.56
N LYS A 269 -4.19 -14.84 -11.64
CA LYS A 269 -5.14 -15.96 -11.56
C LYS A 269 -6.16 -15.83 -10.44
N PHE A 270 -5.96 -14.87 -9.54
CA PHE A 270 -6.80 -14.62 -8.38
C PHE A 270 -7.87 -13.57 -8.66
N PRO A 271 -8.99 -13.57 -7.93
CA PRO A 271 -9.99 -12.52 -8.01
C PRO A 271 -9.42 -11.14 -7.66
N PHE A 272 -9.91 -10.11 -8.33
CA PHE A 272 -9.52 -8.75 -8.01
C PHE A 272 -10.65 -7.74 -8.24
N HIS A 273 -10.62 -6.70 -7.41
CA HIS A 273 -11.50 -5.55 -7.46
C HIS A 273 -10.66 -4.29 -7.69
N VAL A 274 -11.05 -3.46 -8.64
CA VAL A 274 -10.36 -2.20 -8.94
C VAL A 274 -11.33 -1.03 -8.80
N MET A 275 -10.90 0.01 -8.11
CA MET A 275 -11.53 1.34 -8.10
C MET A 275 -10.57 2.31 -8.75
N GLN A 276 -11.01 3.02 -9.80
CA GLN A 276 -10.18 4.07 -10.42
C GLN A 276 -11.01 5.10 -11.18
N ASP A 277 -10.60 6.36 -11.07
CA ASP A 277 -11.08 7.43 -11.93
C ASP A 277 -10.47 7.25 -13.33
N PRO A 278 -11.28 7.17 -14.40
CA PRO A 278 -10.77 7.09 -15.77
C PRO A 278 -9.90 8.28 -16.19
N GLU A 279 -10.09 9.43 -15.55
CA GLU A 279 -9.35 10.67 -15.82
C GLU A 279 -8.24 10.91 -14.78
N ASP A 280 -7.86 9.88 -14.01
CA ASP A 280 -6.74 9.95 -13.05
C ASP A 280 -5.47 10.45 -13.76
N ALA A 281 -4.95 11.59 -13.29
CA ALA A 281 -3.79 12.24 -13.89
C ALA A 281 -2.45 11.78 -13.28
N ILE A 282 -2.48 10.86 -12.30
CA ILE A 282 -1.30 10.32 -11.62
C ILE A 282 -0.96 8.93 -12.16
N VAL A 283 -1.95 8.04 -12.24
CA VAL A 283 -1.81 6.70 -12.81
C VAL A 283 -2.76 6.50 -13.98
N GLN A 284 -2.31 5.80 -15.00
CA GLN A 284 -3.07 5.60 -16.22
C GLN A 284 -4.23 4.61 -16.01
N PHE A 285 -5.38 4.89 -16.63
CA PHE A 285 -6.55 4.00 -16.60
C PHE A 285 -6.42 2.83 -17.59
N ALA A 286 -5.78 3.05 -18.73
CA ALA A 286 -5.64 2.02 -19.78
C ALA A 286 -5.04 0.69 -19.28
N PRO A 287 -3.99 0.66 -18.43
CA PRO A 287 -3.46 -0.59 -17.88
C PRO A 287 -4.46 -1.36 -17.00
N VAL A 288 -5.42 -0.69 -16.39
CA VAL A 288 -6.50 -1.36 -15.66
C VAL A 288 -7.43 -2.10 -16.62
N LEU A 289 -7.78 -1.47 -17.76
CA LEU A 289 -8.55 -2.15 -18.79
C LEU A 289 -7.81 -3.35 -19.37
N GLU A 290 -6.49 -3.25 -19.54
CA GLU A 290 -5.66 -4.38 -19.95
C GLU A 290 -5.61 -5.49 -18.89
N LEU A 291 -5.55 -5.16 -17.59
CA LEU A 291 -5.66 -6.13 -16.52
C LEU A 291 -7.03 -6.85 -16.58
N MET A 292 -8.12 -6.10 -16.73
CA MET A 292 -9.48 -6.66 -16.86
C MET A 292 -9.58 -7.66 -18.02
N GLU A 293 -8.92 -7.36 -19.14
CA GLU A 293 -8.93 -8.20 -20.33
C GLU A 293 -8.00 -9.41 -20.21
N LYS A 294 -6.72 -9.16 -19.86
CA LYS A 294 -5.61 -10.12 -19.98
C LYS A 294 -5.49 -11.09 -18.83
N ALA A 295 -5.97 -10.74 -17.62
CA ALA A 295 -5.82 -11.58 -16.45
C ALA A 295 -6.34 -13.02 -16.71
N ALA A 296 -5.64 -14.01 -16.17
CA ALA A 296 -6.06 -15.41 -16.23
C ALA A 296 -7.07 -15.82 -15.14
N THR A 297 -7.54 -14.85 -14.35
CA THR A 297 -8.60 -15.06 -13.35
C THR A 297 -9.82 -15.70 -14.01
N PRO A 298 -10.42 -16.77 -13.46
CA PRO A 298 -11.63 -17.39 -13.99
C PRO A 298 -12.77 -16.39 -14.21
N LYS A 299 -13.57 -16.61 -15.26
CA LYS A 299 -14.69 -15.72 -15.66
C LYS A 299 -16.06 -16.25 -15.25
N ASP A 300 -16.10 -17.38 -14.62
CA ASP A 300 -17.32 -18.06 -14.14
C ASP A 300 -17.94 -17.32 -12.92
N ASP A 301 -17.14 -16.56 -12.18
CA ASP A 301 -17.64 -15.63 -11.17
C ASP A 301 -17.70 -14.22 -11.76
N PRO A 302 -18.90 -13.59 -11.82
CA PRO A 302 -19.08 -12.27 -12.43
C PRO A 302 -18.35 -11.16 -11.65
N ARG A 303 -17.97 -11.42 -10.38
CA ARG A 303 -17.23 -10.48 -9.56
C ARG A 303 -15.76 -10.86 -9.35
N ALA A 304 -15.27 -11.92 -10.01
CA ALA A 304 -13.86 -12.27 -9.94
C ALA A 304 -12.93 -11.21 -10.54
N ARG A 305 -13.46 -10.45 -11.51
CA ARG A 305 -12.78 -9.28 -12.11
C ARG A 305 -13.74 -8.10 -12.06
N GLU A 306 -13.69 -7.32 -11.00
CA GLU A 306 -14.63 -6.21 -10.83
C GLU A 306 -13.92 -4.86 -10.97
N LEU A 307 -14.47 -3.98 -11.82
CA LEU A 307 -14.02 -2.61 -11.98
C LEU A 307 -15.13 -1.64 -11.59
N LYS A 308 -14.86 -0.77 -10.63
CA LYS A 308 -15.69 0.39 -10.28
C LYS A 308 -15.02 1.65 -10.84
N ARG A 309 -15.66 2.23 -11.85
CA ARG A 309 -15.27 3.54 -12.36
C ARG A 309 -15.66 4.60 -11.33
N MET A 310 -14.70 5.41 -10.95
CA MET A 310 -14.83 6.44 -9.92
C MET A 310 -14.78 7.82 -10.55
N ASP A 311 -15.69 8.07 -11.52
CA ASP A 311 -15.66 9.27 -12.37
C ASP A 311 -15.61 10.56 -11.54
N GLY A 312 -14.62 11.42 -11.79
CA GLY A 312 -14.38 12.70 -11.11
C GLY A 312 -13.91 12.57 -9.65
N MET A 313 -13.46 11.39 -9.22
CA MET A 313 -12.94 11.19 -7.84
C MET A 313 -11.45 11.43 -7.70
N LEU A 314 -10.74 11.68 -8.79
CA LEU A 314 -9.30 11.92 -8.83
C LEU A 314 -8.50 10.72 -8.28
N HIS A 315 -7.22 10.96 -7.90
CA HIS A 315 -6.31 9.88 -7.54
C HIS A 315 -6.58 9.28 -6.15
N ASP A 316 -6.77 10.11 -5.12
CA ASP A 316 -6.96 9.62 -3.74
C ASP A 316 -8.44 9.33 -3.45
N ILE A 317 -8.89 8.17 -3.90
CA ILE A 317 -10.30 7.74 -3.85
C ILE A 317 -10.80 7.63 -2.41
N PHE A 318 -9.99 7.11 -1.49
CA PHE A 318 -10.40 6.95 -0.08
C PHE A 318 -10.55 8.29 0.65
N THR A 319 -9.85 9.33 0.23
CA THR A 319 -10.06 10.68 0.75
C THR A 319 -11.23 11.38 0.05
N ASN A 320 -11.31 11.27 -1.28
CA ASN A 320 -12.27 12.04 -2.09
C ASN A 320 -13.71 11.52 -2.03
N CYS A 321 -13.92 10.22 -1.79
CA CYS A 321 -15.25 9.61 -1.65
C CYS A 321 -15.23 8.39 -0.71
N PRO A 322 -14.90 8.60 0.59
CA PRO A 322 -14.60 7.53 1.53
C PRO A 322 -15.75 6.53 1.70
N ASP A 323 -16.99 6.97 1.84
CA ASP A 323 -18.12 6.07 2.09
C ASP A 323 -18.38 5.13 0.92
N LEU A 324 -18.31 5.66 -0.30
CA LEU A 324 -18.48 4.86 -1.51
C LEU A 324 -17.34 3.86 -1.70
N ALA A 325 -16.09 4.32 -1.52
CA ALA A 325 -14.90 3.48 -1.66
C ALA A 325 -14.87 2.34 -0.62
N ILE A 326 -15.15 2.67 0.64
CA ILE A 326 -15.23 1.69 1.73
C ILE A 326 -16.38 0.71 1.46
N GLY A 327 -17.54 1.19 1.02
CA GLY A 327 -18.69 0.36 0.69
C GLY A 327 -18.38 -0.65 -0.42
N TYR A 328 -17.76 -0.23 -1.51
CA TYR A 328 -17.34 -1.14 -2.59
C TYR A 328 -16.31 -2.17 -2.14
N LEU A 329 -15.33 -1.74 -1.37
CA LEU A 329 -14.29 -2.61 -0.83
C LEU A 329 -14.88 -3.70 0.07
N THR A 330 -15.69 -3.31 1.05
CA THR A 330 -16.30 -4.23 2.03
C THR A 330 -17.26 -5.19 1.38
N ASP A 331 -18.13 -4.71 0.49
CA ASP A 331 -19.09 -5.52 -0.24
C ASP A 331 -18.40 -6.60 -1.09
N TRP A 332 -17.32 -6.24 -1.81
CA TRP A 332 -16.58 -7.20 -2.61
C TRP A 332 -15.84 -8.25 -1.75
N ILE A 333 -15.20 -7.82 -0.66
CA ILE A 333 -14.50 -8.74 0.27
C ILE A 333 -15.47 -9.74 0.88
N LEU A 334 -16.62 -9.28 1.37
CA LEU A 334 -17.63 -10.16 1.97
C LEU A 334 -18.20 -11.13 0.93
N TYR A 335 -18.48 -10.66 -0.28
CA TYR A 335 -18.91 -11.53 -1.38
C TYR A 335 -17.90 -12.66 -1.66
N GLN A 336 -16.61 -12.33 -1.77
CA GLN A 336 -15.58 -13.33 -2.01
C GLN A 336 -15.36 -14.25 -0.80
N THR A 337 -15.58 -13.75 0.42
CA THR A 337 -15.47 -14.54 1.66
C THR A 337 -16.54 -15.63 1.74
N GLU A 338 -17.77 -15.35 1.32
CA GLU A 338 -18.87 -16.32 1.33
C GLU A 338 -18.69 -17.44 0.30
N ARG A 339 -17.83 -17.26 -0.69
CA ARG A 339 -17.51 -18.23 -1.74
C ARG A 339 -16.18 -18.98 -1.51
N ALA A 340 -15.50 -18.67 -0.42
CA ALA A 340 -14.15 -19.17 -0.07
C ALA A 340 -14.17 -20.62 0.59
#